data_065cf4fbe4f2b8b0d8cef8991e030468
#
_entry.id   065cf4fbe4f2b8b0d8cef8991e030468
#
_cell.length_a   1.000
_cell.length_b   1.000
_cell.length_c   1.000
_cell.angle_alpha   90.00
_cell.angle_beta   90.00
_cell.angle_gamma   90.00
#
_symmetry.space_group_name_H-M   'P 1'
#
loop_
_entity.id
_entity.type
_entity.pdbx_description
1 polymer ?
#
loop_
_entity_poly.entity_id
_entity_poly.type
_entity_poly.pdbx_seq_one_letter_code
_entity_poly.pdbx_strand_id
1 'polypeptide(L)'
;MKLIQSGSVDKVKEALEGDPSLADYRDPQGLSALMWAVYTGQTAVRDLLLKKRADLGIALDVFEAAATGSEAELHSILSKDAATAQAFSGDGWTALHLAAAFGTPLSAGSLIFRGAKVDAVSQNPQRNQPLHAALALGRNSSTMELLLAHGADPNATQVGGFTPIFSAATANRKDLAELLMAHGANPQLTDDQGKTPADFARERGHEELAIWLEVQPA
;
A
#
# COMPACT_ATOMS: atom_id res chain seq x y z
N MET A 1 18.19 -10.13 5.39
CA MET A 1 16.95 -10.34 4.60
C MET A 1 16.36 -11.74 4.75
N LYS A 2 17.05 -12.81 4.42
CA LYS A 2 16.51 -14.20 4.59
C LYS A 2 15.94 -14.46 5.99
N LEU A 3 16.55 -13.89 7.01
CA LEU A 3 16.11 -14.02 8.41
C LEU A 3 14.73 -13.39 8.64
N ILE A 4 14.49 -12.20 8.10
CA ILE A 4 13.20 -11.51 8.19
C ILE A 4 12.15 -12.26 7.38
N GLN A 5 12.49 -12.66 6.16
CA GLN A 5 11.59 -13.43 5.29
C GLN A 5 11.15 -14.77 5.92
N SER A 6 11.97 -15.37 6.79
CA SER A 6 11.60 -16.59 7.51
C SER A 6 10.51 -16.37 8.57
N GLY A 7 10.23 -15.13 8.97
CA GLY A 7 9.25 -14.79 10.00
C GLY A 7 9.60 -15.28 11.42
N SER A 8 10.82 -15.80 11.63
CA SER A 8 11.23 -16.30 12.92
C SER A 8 11.62 -15.16 13.86
N VAL A 9 10.71 -14.78 14.73
CA VAL A 9 10.92 -13.71 15.73
C VAL A 9 12.12 -14.02 16.62
N ASP A 10 12.26 -15.26 17.09
CA ASP A 10 13.36 -15.66 18.00
C ASP A 10 14.72 -15.48 17.35
N LYS A 11 14.87 -15.91 16.08
CA LYS A 11 16.13 -15.74 15.34
C LYS A 11 16.45 -14.27 15.05
N VAL A 12 15.43 -13.46 14.76
CA VAL A 12 15.61 -12.01 14.56
C VAL A 12 16.01 -11.36 15.89
N LYS A 13 15.40 -11.76 16.98
CA LYS A 13 15.73 -11.28 18.32
C LYS A 13 17.17 -11.62 18.72
N GLU A 14 17.58 -12.87 18.54
CA GLU A 14 18.95 -13.33 18.79
C GLU A 14 19.97 -12.52 17.95
N ALA A 15 19.67 -12.30 16.66
CA ALA A 15 20.53 -11.49 15.80
C ALA A 15 20.65 -10.03 16.29
N LEU A 16 19.53 -9.42 16.73
CA LEU A 16 19.52 -8.06 17.27
C LEU A 16 20.16 -7.94 18.67
N GLU A 17 20.24 -9.03 19.45
CA GLU A 17 21.00 -9.10 20.71
C GLU A 17 22.50 -9.18 20.43
N GLY A 18 22.91 -9.93 19.38
CA GLY A 18 24.29 -10.03 18.96
C GLY A 18 24.82 -8.78 18.26
N ASP A 19 24.00 -8.15 17.43
CA ASP A 19 24.32 -6.90 16.71
C ASP A 19 23.09 -5.98 16.65
N PRO A 20 22.94 -5.04 17.59
CA PRO A 20 21.83 -4.08 17.62
C PRO A 20 21.73 -3.19 16.37
N SER A 21 22.85 -2.96 15.63
CA SER A 21 22.85 -2.12 14.43
C SER A 21 21.98 -2.70 13.28
N LEU A 22 21.70 -4.00 13.33
CA LEU A 22 20.80 -4.67 12.38
C LEU A 22 19.36 -4.12 12.41
N ALA A 23 18.97 -3.41 13.48
CA ALA A 23 17.68 -2.76 13.54
C ALA A 23 17.52 -1.63 12.50
N ASP A 24 18.64 -1.03 12.06
CA ASP A 24 18.67 -0.02 10.98
C ASP A 24 19.28 -0.55 9.68
N TYR A 25 19.45 -1.85 9.55
CA TYR A 25 19.99 -2.44 8.33
C TYR A 25 19.14 -2.08 7.11
N ARG A 26 19.81 -1.65 6.04
CA ARG A 26 19.20 -1.42 4.72
C ARG A 26 19.90 -2.27 3.67
N ASP A 27 19.14 -2.79 2.73
CA ASP A 27 19.68 -3.54 1.61
C ASP A 27 20.36 -2.60 0.56
N PRO A 28 20.99 -3.15 -0.47
CA PRO A 28 21.62 -2.34 -1.53
C PRO A 28 20.66 -1.40 -2.28
N GLN A 29 19.34 -1.65 -2.22
CA GLN A 29 18.29 -0.81 -2.79
C GLN A 29 17.79 0.25 -1.79
N GLY A 30 18.34 0.26 -0.56
CA GLY A 30 17.98 1.19 0.51
C GLY A 30 16.73 0.77 1.30
N LEU A 31 16.16 -0.41 1.03
CA LEU A 31 14.99 -0.89 1.75
C LEU A 31 15.40 -1.42 3.13
N SER A 32 14.78 -0.89 4.18
CA SER A 32 15.13 -1.26 5.55
C SER A 32 14.61 -2.65 5.96
N ALA A 33 15.24 -3.20 6.99
CA ALA A 33 14.76 -4.43 7.65
C ALA A 33 13.29 -4.31 8.08
N LEU A 34 12.89 -3.14 8.57
CA LEU A 34 11.51 -2.84 8.96
C LEU A 34 10.54 -2.90 7.77
N MET A 35 10.89 -2.26 6.65
CA MET A 35 10.06 -2.30 5.44
C MET A 35 9.98 -3.71 4.86
N TRP A 36 11.05 -4.51 4.92
CA TRP A 36 10.99 -5.92 4.55
C TRP A 36 9.99 -6.72 5.39
N ALA A 37 9.93 -6.47 6.70
CA ALA A 37 8.94 -7.10 7.57
C ALA A 37 7.49 -6.67 7.22
N VAL A 38 7.29 -5.40 6.83
CA VAL A 38 6.00 -4.87 6.35
C VAL A 38 5.60 -5.57 5.04
N TYR A 39 6.46 -5.58 4.03
CA TYR A 39 6.16 -6.14 2.70
C TYR A 39 5.89 -7.66 2.72
N THR A 40 6.54 -8.37 3.64
CA THR A 40 6.34 -9.81 3.79
C THR A 40 5.25 -10.18 4.80
N GLY A 41 4.54 -9.19 5.37
CA GLY A 41 3.46 -9.40 6.34
C GLY A 41 3.91 -9.97 7.68
N GLN A 42 5.20 -9.82 8.04
CA GLN A 42 5.79 -10.36 9.26
C GLN A 42 5.53 -9.43 10.45
N THR A 43 4.28 -9.38 10.89
CA THR A 43 3.81 -8.42 11.91
C THR A 43 4.63 -8.47 13.20
N ALA A 44 4.90 -9.67 13.73
CA ALA A 44 5.65 -9.83 14.97
C ALA A 44 7.13 -9.38 14.82
N VAL A 45 7.74 -9.60 13.64
CA VAL A 45 9.10 -9.12 13.34
C VAL A 45 9.09 -7.60 13.19
N ARG A 46 8.07 -7.03 12.51
CA ARG A 46 7.87 -5.58 12.40
C ARG A 46 7.81 -4.93 13.79
N ASP A 47 6.99 -5.46 14.68
CA ASP A 47 6.78 -4.90 16.02
C ASP A 47 8.06 -5.00 16.88
N LEU A 48 8.80 -6.11 16.75
CA LEU A 48 10.12 -6.26 17.37
C LEU A 48 11.12 -5.21 16.89
N LEU A 49 11.18 -4.97 15.56
CA LEU A 49 12.07 -3.99 14.96
C LEU A 49 11.69 -2.56 15.38
N LEU A 50 10.40 -2.21 15.38
CA LEU A 50 9.91 -0.91 15.86
C LEU A 50 10.33 -0.66 17.29
N LYS A 51 10.10 -1.64 18.18
CA LYS A 51 10.51 -1.53 19.58
C LYS A 51 12.02 -1.37 19.71
N LYS A 52 12.81 -2.20 19.03
CA LYS A 52 14.28 -2.13 19.10
C LYS A 52 14.82 -0.80 18.61
N ARG A 53 14.26 -0.24 17.52
CA ARG A 53 14.64 1.08 17.00
C ARG A 53 14.30 2.18 17.98
N ALA A 54 13.11 2.14 18.63
CA ALA A 54 12.75 3.09 19.67
C ALA A 54 13.71 3.02 20.87
N ASP A 55 14.06 1.82 21.32
CA ASP A 55 15.02 1.61 22.42
C ASP A 55 16.43 2.16 22.11
N LEU A 56 16.81 2.16 20.82
CA LEU A 56 18.10 2.66 20.33
C LEU A 56 18.06 4.13 19.90
N GLY A 57 16.91 4.80 19.92
CA GLY A 57 16.74 6.16 19.42
C GLY A 57 16.89 6.29 17.90
N ILE A 58 16.65 5.22 17.15
CA ILE A 58 16.70 5.20 15.69
C ILE A 58 15.35 5.69 15.14
N ALA A 59 15.37 6.87 14.52
CA ALA A 59 14.17 7.48 13.94
C ALA A 59 13.64 6.70 12.72
N LEU A 60 12.32 6.73 12.53
CA LEU A 60 11.69 6.28 11.30
C LEU A 60 11.84 7.35 10.21
N ASP A 61 11.95 6.93 8.97
CA ASP A 61 11.74 7.82 7.83
C ASP A 61 10.23 7.95 7.50
N VAL A 62 9.87 8.83 6.55
CA VAL A 62 8.48 9.08 6.18
C VAL A 62 7.79 7.83 5.63
N PHE A 63 8.52 6.98 4.92
CA PHE A 63 7.99 5.77 4.30
C PHE A 63 7.70 4.69 5.36
N GLU A 64 8.63 4.51 6.27
CA GLU A 64 8.49 3.60 7.41
C GLU A 64 7.35 4.01 8.33
N ALA A 65 7.28 5.30 8.69
CA ALA A 65 6.21 5.84 9.53
C ALA A 65 4.84 5.69 8.86
N ALA A 66 4.74 5.96 7.56
CA ALA A 66 3.51 5.80 6.79
C ALA A 66 3.04 4.33 6.70
N ALA A 67 3.97 3.41 6.39
CA ALA A 67 3.68 1.99 6.22
C ALA A 67 3.34 1.27 7.54
N THR A 68 3.90 1.73 8.66
CA THR A 68 3.67 1.11 9.97
C THR A 68 2.51 1.74 10.75
N GLY A 69 1.98 2.88 10.27
CA GLY A 69 0.95 3.64 10.99
C GLY A 69 1.50 4.35 12.23
N SER A 70 2.78 4.70 12.24
CA SER A 70 3.43 5.42 13.35
C SER A 70 3.10 6.90 13.27
N GLU A 71 1.92 7.26 13.75
CA GLU A 71 1.30 8.59 13.55
C GLU A 71 2.11 9.73 14.16
N ALA A 72 2.65 9.54 15.37
CA ALA A 72 3.42 10.58 16.04
C ALA A 72 4.70 10.92 15.27
N GLU A 73 5.41 9.91 14.81
CA GLU A 73 6.62 10.04 14.00
C GLU A 73 6.28 10.67 12.64
N LEU A 74 5.24 10.18 11.97
CA LEU A 74 4.77 10.72 10.69
C LEU A 74 4.43 12.21 10.82
N HIS A 75 3.65 12.58 11.84
CA HIS A 75 3.32 13.97 12.13
C HIS A 75 4.56 14.82 12.39
N SER A 76 5.51 14.32 13.17
CA SER A 76 6.78 15.01 13.46
C SER A 76 7.59 15.26 12.19
N ILE A 77 7.72 14.26 11.32
CA ILE A 77 8.45 14.36 10.05
C ILE A 77 7.79 15.41 9.15
N LEU A 78 6.49 15.28 8.90
CA LEU A 78 5.73 16.17 8.01
C LEU A 78 5.62 17.61 8.54
N SER A 79 5.73 17.81 9.85
CA SER A 79 5.73 19.14 10.45
C SER A 79 7.08 19.84 10.27
N LYS A 80 8.17 19.11 10.20
CA LYS A 80 9.52 19.66 9.93
C LYS A 80 9.73 19.96 8.46
N ASP A 81 9.27 19.07 7.58
CA ASP A 81 9.37 19.22 6.13
C ASP A 81 8.18 18.54 5.44
N ALA A 82 7.20 19.36 5.07
CA ALA A 82 6.00 18.91 4.36
C ALA A 82 6.32 18.38 2.95
N ALA A 83 7.46 18.77 2.33
CA ALA A 83 7.83 18.31 1.01
C ALA A 83 8.13 16.81 0.99
N THR A 84 8.47 16.20 2.13
CA THR A 84 8.67 14.75 2.25
C THR A 84 7.43 13.94 1.92
N ALA A 85 6.22 14.53 2.02
CA ALA A 85 4.98 13.89 1.60
C ALA A 85 4.94 13.55 0.09
N GLN A 86 5.75 14.23 -0.73
CA GLN A 86 5.87 14.03 -2.18
C GLN A 86 7.05 13.13 -2.58
N ALA A 87 7.92 12.77 -1.63
CA ALA A 87 9.12 12.00 -1.90
C ALA A 87 8.79 10.58 -2.38
N PHE A 88 9.71 10.02 -3.17
CA PHE A 88 9.67 8.62 -3.57
C PHE A 88 10.72 7.83 -2.80
N SER A 89 10.35 6.64 -2.34
CA SER A 89 11.26 5.66 -1.76
C SER A 89 12.17 5.04 -2.83
N GLY A 90 13.20 4.31 -2.40
CA GLY A 90 14.13 3.66 -3.32
C GLY A 90 13.49 2.63 -4.26
N ASP A 91 12.34 2.07 -3.90
CA ASP A 91 11.53 1.17 -4.72
C ASP A 91 10.40 1.87 -5.48
N GLY A 92 10.40 3.21 -5.49
CA GLY A 92 9.55 4.06 -6.32
C GLY A 92 8.14 4.32 -5.81
N TRP A 93 7.85 4.08 -4.52
CA TRP A 93 6.57 4.39 -3.92
C TRP A 93 6.61 5.74 -3.20
N THR A 94 5.49 6.47 -3.18
CA THR A 94 5.35 7.59 -2.24
C THR A 94 4.90 7.10 -0.88
N ALA A 95 5.08 7.92 0.16
CA ALA A 95 4.56 7.61 1.49
C ALA A 95 3.05 7.33 1.48
N LEU A 96 2.28 7.98 0.58
CA LEU A 96 0.83 7.75 0.46
C LEU A 96 0.51 6.37 -0.14
N HIS A 97 1.31 5.85 -1.09
CA HIS A 97 1.16 4.47 -1.55
C HIS A 97 1.35 3.48 -0.40
N LEU A 98 2.36 3.69 0.42
CA LEU A 98 2.68 2.82 1.55
C LEU A 98 1.65 2.89 2.67
N ALA A 99 1.16 4.10 2.98
CA ALA A 99 0.04 4.27 3.91
C ALA A 99 -1.24 3.57 3.41
N ALA A 100 -1.50 3.66 2.12
CA ALA A 100 -2.67 3.04 1.48
C ALA A 100 -2.58 1.50 1.47
N ALA A 101 -1.39 0.95 1.22
CA ALA A 101 -1.15 -0.49 1.15
C ALA A 101 -1.07 -1.16 2.53
N PHE A 102 -0.38 -0.53 3.49
CA PHE A 102 0.05 -1.17 4.74
C PHE A 102 -0.28 -0.38 6.01
N GLY A 103 -0.48 0.94 5.88
CA GLY A 103 -0.66 1.85 7.01
C GLY A 103 -2.10 1.91 7.52
N THR A 104 -2.49 3.10 7.94
CA THR A 104 -3.81 3.38 8.49
C THR A 104 -4.51 4.48 7.69
N PRO A 105 -5.85 4.60 7.78
CA PRO A 105 -6.55 5.75 7.22
C PRO A 105 -6.05 7.09 7.78
N LEU A 106 -5.59 7.10 9.04
CA LEU A 106 -5.05 8.30 9.68
C LEU A 106 -3.72 8.71 9.07
N SER A 107 -2.80 7.75 8.81
CA SER A 107 -1.55 8.01 8.11
C SER A 107 -1.80 8.56 6.70
N ALA A 108 -2.72 7.95 5.94
CA ALA A 108 -3.11 8.43 4.62
C ALA A 108 -3.70 9.84 4.68
N GLY A 109 -4.61 10.10 5.63
CA GLY A 109 -5.21 11.43 5.87
C GLY A 109 -4.18 12.49 6.23
N SER A 110 -3.23 12.17 7.11
CA SER A 110 -2.14 13.07 7.49
C SER A 110 -1.27 13.46 6.30
N LEU A 111 -0.96 12.49 5.42
CA LEU A 111 -0.19 12.72 4.20
C LEU A 111 -0.96 13.60 3.20
N ILE A 112 -2.24 13.30 2.97
CA ILE A 112 -3.10 14.09 2.06
C ILE A 112 -3.24 15.51 2.57
N PHE A 113 -3.49 15.72 3.87
CA PHE A 113 -3.56 17.04 4.50
C PHE A 113 -2.26 17.84 4.33
N ARG A 114 -1.12 17.18 4.29
CA ARG A 114 0.21 17.78 4.04
C ARG A 114 0.57 17.87 2.57
N GLY A 115 -0.38 17.65 1.66
CA GLY A 115 -0.25 17.85 0.23
C GLY A 115 0.26 16.66 -0.56
N ALA A 116 0.25 15.45 0.00
CA ALA A 116 0.52 14.24 -0.80
C ALA A 116 -0.50 14.14 -1.94
N LYS A 117 -0.01 13.89 -3.16
CA LYS A 117 -0.86 13.75 -4.34
C LYS A 117 -1.55 12.38 -4.33
N VAL A 118 -2.87 12.38 -4.35
CA VAL A 118 -3.70 11.15 -4.38
C VAL A 118 -3.58 10.39 -5.70
N ASP A 119 -3.20 11.09 -6.77
CA ASP A 119 -2.99 10.61 -8.12
C ASP A 119 -1.50 10.35 -8.45
N ALA A 120 -0.60 10.42 -7.45
CA ALA A 120 0.81 10.17 -7.67
C ALA A 120 1.04 8.81 -8.33
N VAL A 121 1.74 8.79 -9.47
CA VAL A 121 2.10 7.56 -10.16
C VAL A 121 3.43 7.06 -9.62
N SER A 122 3.49 5.80 -9.17
CA SER A 122 4.73 5.18 -8.69
C SER A 122 5.81 5.15 -9.77
N GLN A 123 7.07 5.22 -9.36
CA GLN A 123 8.23 5.15 -10.24
C GLN A 123 8.70 3.70 -10.48
N ASN A 124 8.01 2.72 -9.91
CA ASN A 124 8.29 1.32 -10.14
C ASN A 124 7.64 0.82 -11.48
N PRO A 125 7.95 -0.42 -11.93
CA PRO A 125 7.44 -0.95 -13.19
C PRO A 125 5.91 -1.03 -13.29
N GLN A 126 5.18 -1.09 -12.16
CA GLN A 126 3.71 -1.17 -12.15
C GLN A 126 3.05 0.15 -12.49
N ARG A 127 3.72 1.31 -12.25
CA ARG A 127 3.18 2.66 -12.48
C ARG A 127 1.77 2.85 -11.90
N ASN A 128 1.54 2.29 -10.72
CA ASN A 128 0.26 2.37 -10.03
C ASN A 128 0.11 3.68 -9.23
N GLN A 129 -1.12 3.98 -8.84
CA GLN A 129 -1.47 5.08 -7.94
C GLN A 129 -1.80 4.55 -6.54
N PRO A 130 -1.89 5.40 -5.49
CA PRO A 130 -2.22 4.97 -4.12
C PRO A 130 -3.52 4.14 -4.02
N LEU A 131 -4.53 4.43 -4.84
CA LEU A 131 -5.78 3.66 -4.85
C LEU A 131 -5.56 2.21 -5.34
N HIS A 132 -4.69 1.98 -6.33
CA HIS A 132 -4.30 0.63 -6.75
C HIS A 132 -3.57 -0.13 -5.62
N ALA A 133 -2.67 0.56 -4.91
CA ALA A 133 -1.93 -0.02 -3.80
C ALA A 133 -2.87 -0.42 -2.64
N ALA A 134 -3.87 0.43 -2.32
CA ALA A 134 -4.90 0.15 -1.33
C ALA A 134 -5.71 -1.10 -1.67
N LEU A 135 -6.07 -1.30 -2.93
CA LEU A 135 -6.87 -2.44 -3.40
C LEU A 135 -6.07 -3.73 -3.51
N ALA A 136 -4.83 -3.65 -3.99
CA ALA A 136 -3.99 -4.83 -4.19
C ALA A 136 -3.49 -5.44 -2.87
N LEU A 137 -3.14 -4.60 -1.89
CA LEU A 137 -2.45 -4.99 -0.67
C LEU A 137 -3.20 -4.56 0.59
N GLY A 138 -3.94 -3.46 0.52
CA GLY A 138 -4.70 -2.91 1.62
C GLY A 138 -5.97 -3.72 1.89
N ARG A 139 -6.32 -3.83 3.17
CA ARG A 139 -7.54 -4.52 3.60
C ARG A 139 -8.55 -3.57 4.21
N ASN A 140 -8.28 -2.26 4.14
CA ASN A 140 -9.06 -1.24 4.83
C ASN A 140 -9.83 -0.39 3.82
N SER A 141 -11.13 -0.65 3.70
CA SER A 141 -12.05 0.13 2.84
C SER A 141 -12.06 1.62 3.19
N SER A 142 -11.86 1.98 4.47
CA SER A 142 -11.84 3.39 4.89
C SER A 142 -10.68 4.18 4.27
N THR A 143 -9.53 3.53 4.00
CA THR A 143 -8.44 4.19 3.26
C THR A 143 -8.83 4.43 1.80
N MET A 144 -9.54 3.50 1.18
CA MET A 144 -10.03 3.65 -0.21
C MET A 144 -11.08 4.74 -0.28
N GLU A 145 -12.06 4.76 0.63
CA GLU A 145 -13.05 5.84 0.75
C GLU A 145 -12.38 7.21 0.90
N LEU A 146 -11.35 7.29 1.76
CA LEU A 146 -10.60 8.51 1.97
C LEU A 146 -9.92 8.99 0.67
N LEU A 147 -9.24 8.10 -0.06
CA LEU A 147 -8.58 8.42 -1.32
C LEU A 147 -9.59 8.90 -2.37
N LEU A 148 -10.71 8.19 -2.53
CA LEU A 148 -11.79 8.52 -3.46
C LEU A 148 -12.44 9.86 -3.11
N ALA A 149 -12.72 10.12 -1.81
CA ALA A 149 -13.25 11.39 -1.32
C ALA A 149 -12.30 12.58 -1.58
N HIS A 150 -10.99 12.33 -1.70
CA HIS A 150 -10.00 13.36 -2.02
C HIS A 150 -9.60 13.39 -3.50
N GLY A 151 -10.41 12.78 -4.37
CA GLY A 151 -10.29 12.92 -5.83
C GLY A 151 -9.38 11.89 -6.49
N ALA A 152 -9.09 10.75 -5.86
CA ALA A 152 -8.48 9.63 -6.57
C ALA A 152 -9.42 9.16 -7.69
N ASP A 153 -8.88 9.01 -8.90
CA ASP A 153 -9.63 8.54 -10.05
C ASP A 153 -9.89 7.02 -9.96
N PRO A 154 -11.15 6.56 -9.83
CA PRO A 154 -11.47 5.15 -9.77
C PRO A 154 -11.25 4.41 -11.10
N ASN A 155 -11.01 5.14 -12.19
CA ASN A 155 -10.72 4.61 -13.53
C ASN A 155 -9.26 4.79 -13.96
N ALA A 156 -8.40 5.29 -13.06
CA ALA A 156 -6.98 5.40 -13.35
C ALA A 156 -6.39 4.04 -13.73
N THR A 157 -5.52 4.02 -14.75
CA THR A 157 -4.88 2.78 -15.22
C THR A 157 -3.45 2.66 -14.70
N GLN A 158 -3.05 1.45 -14.36
CA GLN A 158 -1.64 1.05 -14.19
C GLN A 158 -1.16 0.28 -15.44
N VAL A 159 0.09 -0.17 -15.43
CA VAL A 159 0.64 -0.97 -16.53
C VAL A 159 -0.25 -2.18 -16.80
N GLY A 160 -0.53 -2.43 -18.10
CA GLY A 160 -1.43 -3.47 -18.55
C GLY A 160 -2.88 -3.02 -18.72
N GLY A 161 -3.20 -1.73 -18.53
CA GLY A 161 -4.56 -1.19 -18.68
C GLY A 161 -5.47 -1.45 -17.47
N PHE A 162 -4.94 -1.99 -16.35
CA PHE A 162 -5.74 -2.35 -15.20
C PHE A 162 -6.21 -1.12 -14.41
N THR A 163 -7.52 -0.99 -14.25
CA THR A 163 -8.15 -0.03 -13.33
C THR A 163 -8.34 -0.65 -11.94
N PRO A 164 -8.60 0.15 -10.90
CA PRO A 164 -8.81 -0.35 -9.52
C PRO A 164 -9.82 -1.50 -9.40
N ILE A 165 -10.91 -1.48 -10.16
CA ILE A 165 -11.97 -2.50 -10.08
C ILE A 165 -11.49 -3.91 -10.50
N PHE A 166 -10.43 -4.04 -11.31
CA PHE A 166 -9.83 -5.35 -11.61
C PHE A 166 -9.29 -6.04 -10.35
N SER A 167 -8.72 -5.28 -9.41
CA SER A 167 -8.26 -5.85 -8.15
C SER A 167 -9.42 -6.35 -7.30
N ALA A 168 -10.53 -5.62 -7.25
CA ALA A 168 -11.75 -6.04 -6.55
C ALA A 168 -12.33 -7.32 -7.17
N ALA A 169 -12.39 -7.40 -8.50
CA ALA A 169 -12.87 -8.57 -9.25
C ALA A 169 -12.00 -9.80 -9.00
N THR A 170 -10.68 -9.64 -9.08
CA THR A 170 -9.70 -10.72 -8.85
C THR A 170 -9.76 -11.26 -7.42
N ALA A 171 -10.03 -10.40 -6.43
CA ALA A 171 -10.07 -10.74 -5.02
C ALA A 171 -11.48 -11.19 -4.53
N ASN A 172 -12.47 -11.30 -5.42
CA ASN A 172 -13.87 -11.59 -5.09
C ASN A 172 -14.47 -10.62 -4.07
N ARG A 173 -14.13 -9.34 -4.19
CA ARG A 173 -14.56 -8.29 -3.27
C ARG A 173 -15.64 -7.42 -3.91
N LYS A 174 -16.89 -7.95 -3.91
CA LYS A 174 -18.06 -7.24 -4.42
C LYS A 174 -18.26 -5.90 -3.70
N ASP A 175 -18.06 -5.88 -2.39
CA ASP A 175 -18.14 -4.68 -1.56
C ASP A 175 -17.20 -3.55 -2.04
N LEU A 176 -15.98 -3.89 -2.46
CA LEU A 176 -15.03 -2.92 -3.01
C LEU A 176 -15.40 -2.49 -4.44
N ALA A 177 -15.93 -3.40 -5.24
CA ALA A 177 -16.44 -3.04 -6.57
C ALA A 177 -17.63 -2.07 -6.45
N GLU A 178 -18.57 -2.32 -5.53
CA GLU A 178 -19.69 -1.41 -5.23
C GLU A 178 -19.21 -0.03 -4.76
N LEU A 179 -18.21 0.01 -3.86
CA LEU A 179 -17.60 1.25 -3.39
C LEU A 179 -16.98 2.04 -4.55
N LEU A 180 -16.18 1.39 -5.41
CA LEU A 180 -15.55 2.03 -6.56
C LEU A 180 -16.58 2.57 -7.53
N MET A 181 -17.63 1.78 -7.83
CA MET A 181 -18.72 2.20 -8.73
C MET A 181 -19.53 3.35 -8.16
N ALA A 182 -19.76 3.40 -6.85
CA ALA A 182 -20.40 4.54 -6.19
C ALA A 182 -19.61 5.85 -6.38
N HIS A 183 -18.30 5.75 -6.66
CA HIS A 183 -17.41 6.87 -7.00
C HIS A 183 -17.11 7.01 -8.49
N GLY A 184 -17.85 6.31 -9.36
CA GLY A 184 -17.75 6.47 -10.82
C GLY A 184 -16.79 5.51 -11.52
N ALA A 185 -16.42 4.39 -10.89
CA ALA A 185 -15.69 3.34 -11.61
C ALA A 185 -16.58 2.73 -12.68
N ASN A 186 -16.02 2.60 -13.89
CA ASN A 186 -16.66 1.92 -15.01
C ASN A 186 -16.23 0.44 -15.06
N PRO A 187 -17.12 -0.53 -14.75
CA PRO A 187 -16.80 -1.94 -14.74
C PRO A 187 -16.65 -2.55 -16.15
N GLN A 188 -16.95 -1.79 -17.21
CA GLN A 188 -16.86 -2.24 -18.60
C GLN A 188 -15.52 -1.84 -19.27
N LEU A 189 -14.64 -1.12 -18.57
CA LEU A 189 -13.29 -0.83 -19.09
C LEU A 189 -12.49 -2.12 -19.22
N THR A 190 -11.70 -2.20 -20.29
CA THR A 190 -10.87 -3.37 -20.58
C THR A 190 -9.39 -3.09 -20.27
N ASP A 191 -8.67 -4.16 -19.98
CA ASP A 191 -7.21 -4.16 -19.95
C ASP A 191 -6.65 -4.03 -21.40
N ASP A 192 -5.31 -4.00 -21.52
CA ASP A 192 -4.62 -3.90 -22.82
C ASP A 192 -4.85 -5.14 -23.72
N GLN A 193 -5.43 -6.22 -23.21
CA GLN A 193 -5.77 -7.43 -23.95
C GLN A 193 -7.26 -7.51 -24.30
N GLY A 194 -8.04 -6.49 -23.95
CA GLY A 194 -9.48 -6.42 -24.21
C GLY A 194 -10.34 -7.19 -23.19
N LYS A 195 -9.79 -7.64 -22.07
CA LYS A 195 -10.52 -8.34 -21.02
C LYS A 195 -11.12 -7.35 -20.03
N THR A 196 -12.35 -7.63 -19.59
CA THR A 196 -13.06 -6.86 -18.58
C THR A 196 -12.75 -7.36 -17.15
N PRO A 197 -13.08 -6.58 -16.08
CA PRO A 197 -13.05 -7.07 -14.71
C PRO A 197 -13.89 -8.34 -14.49
N ALA A 198 -15.01 -8.49 -15.18
CA ALA A 198 -15.84 -9.70 -15.13
C ALA A 198 -15.10 -10.93 -15.68
N ASP A 199 -14.34 -10.78 -16.76
CA ASP A 199 -13.50 -11.87 -17.29
C ASP A 199 -12.47 -12.33 -16.27
N PHE A 200 -11.82 -11.38 -15.58
CA PHE A 200 -10.86 -11.70 -14.52
C PHE A 200 -11.51 -12.40 -13.32
N ALA A 201 -12.70 -11.97 -12.91
CA ALA A 201 -13.46 -12.65 -11.86
C ALA A 201 -13.75 -14.10 -12.26
N ARG A 202 -14.19 -14.34 -13.50
CA ARG A 202 -14.50 -15.67 -14.05
C ARG A 202 -13.27 -16.57 -14.13
N GLU A 203 -12.14 -16.05 -14.59
CA GLU A 203 -10.86 -16.78 -14.65
C GLU A 203 -10.38 -17.23 -13.25
N ARG A 204 -10.79 -16.53 -12.19
CA ARG A 204 -10.51 -16.87 -10.79
C ARG A 204 -11.60 -17.75 -10.14
N GLY A 205 -12.63 -18.13 -10.90
CA GLY A 205 -13.74 -18.94 -10.38
C GLY A 205 -14.80 -18.16 -9.60
N HIS A 206 -14.81 -16.82 -9.70
CA HIS A 206 -15.75 -15.93 -9.01
C HIS A 206 -16.97 -15.63 -9.88
N GLU A 207 -17.71 -16.68 -10.29
CA GLU A 207 -18.76 -16.59 -11.30
C GLU A 207 -19.89 -15.64 -10.91
N GLU A 208 -20.34 -15.66 -9.63
CA GLU A 208 -21.37 -14.77 -9.16
C GLU A 208 -21.00 -13.29 -9.29
N LEU A 209 -19.74 -12.97 -8.96
CA LEU A 209 -19.21 -11.60 -9.12
C LEU A 209 -19.08 -11.24 -10.60
N ALA A 210 -18.64 -12.16 -11.44
CA ALA A 210 -18.50 -11.93 -12.88
C ALA A 210 -19.86 -11.58 -13.51
N ILE A 211 -20.88 -12.39 -13.28
CA ILE A 211 -22.26 -12.15 -13.74
C ILE A 211 -22.77 -10.80 -13.23
N TRP A 212 -22.49 -10.49 -11.95
CA TRP A 212 -22.93 -9.23 -11.38
C TRP A 212 -22.25 -8.03 -12.05
N LEU A 213 -20.94 -8.09 -12.33
CA LEU A 213 -20.19 -7.02 -13.02
C LEU A 213 -20.67 -6.80 -14.47
N GLU A 214 -21.02 -7.86 -15.19
CA GLU A 214 -21.48 -7.78 -16.59
C GLU A 214 -22.75 -6.95 -16.78
N VAL A 215 -23.64 -6.98 -15.78
CA VAL A 215 -24.94 -6.27 -15.86
C VAL A 215 -24.89 -4.85 -15.31
N GLN A 216 -23.73 -4.40 -14.78
CA GLN A 216 -23.61 -3.05 -14.30
C GLN A 216 -23.45 -2.07 -15.47
N PRO A 217 -24.00 -0.84 -15.33
CA PRO A 217 -23.82 0.20 -16.35
C PRO A 217 -22.36 0.69 -16.40
N ALA A 218 -21.99 1.22 -17.57
CA ALA A 218 -20.71 1.89 -17.77
C ALA A 218 -20.68 3.28 -17.12
#